data_a7847f9691f004cc3f9359dc948efd6c
#
_entry.id   a7847f9691f004cc3f9359dc948efd6c
#
_cell.length_a   1.000
_cell.length_b   1.000
_cell.length_c   1.000
_cell.angle_alpha   90.00
_cell.angle_beta   90.00
_cell.angle_gamma   90.00
#
_symmetry.space_group_name_H-M   'P 1'
#
loop_
_entity.id
_entity.type
_entity.pdbx_description
1 polymer ?
#
loop_
_entity_poly.entity_id
_entity_poly.type
_entity_poly.pdbx_seq_one_letter_code
_entity_poly.pdbx_strand_id
1 'polypeptide(L)'
;MIDFSLMIDYLRGRSSKGYELFGAHFVWENNQSQVCFAVYAPQAKVVSLIGDFNVWNPWPMQRLDCGVWVLTSPDPQPGDRYKYRITTAGGEIWDRADPFAFFTELRPNTASVIQRLDGYHWQDGAFLSTRQKNFNRPLNIYELHAGSWRMKDGDGSERFLQYDELADQLIPYIRQMGYTHIELLPLTEYPLDASWGYQVSGYFSATSRYGSPHQLMALIDRCHQAGIGVILDFVPTHFVPDYYALARFDGSCLYEPDNPNLRDSPWGTVLFDFTKPHVLSFLRSALDFWITVYHFDGIRYDAVSNLIYQGGSKDKGLNEPGLWFLRSTNFTLQQDHPEVMLIAEDSSDYLKVTAPVVYGGLGFDYKWNLGWMHDTLDYLATPFAERVGMKNRFLFSMSYFYQENYILPLSHDEVVHGKKTILDKLWGSYEQKFAQLRCLYCYMLFHPGKKLSFMGNELAEFMEWSEERQPGWNLLDYPVHRSFHTFLQRLNALYCTCPALWEQDFDSSYFQWLDMGSVFPEIFAIQRRDGSGQELVLLLNLSDRDCPNYPLSAHLPATPSAYRLLLDSQSKQEVDKEPLSSDSISLPGLSCLILQRENS
;
A
#
# COMPACT_ATOMS: atom_id res chain seq x y z
N MET A 1 34.85 -10.91 3.12
CA MET A 1 35.70 -9.69 3.31
C MET A 1 34.79 -8.48 3.15
N ILE A 2 34.83 -7.52 4.07
CA ILE A 2 33.99 -6.31 4.01
C ILE A 2 34.34 -5.48 2.78
N ASP A 3 33.34 -5.08 2.00
CA ASP A 3 33.50 -4.11 0.91
C ASP A 3 33.62 -2.69 1.46
N PHE A 4 34.86 -2.17 1.50
CA PHE A 4 35.13 -0.84 2.01
C PHE A 4 34.55 0.29 1.12
N SER A 5 34.36 0.04 -0.18
CA SER A 5 33.74 1.04 -1.07
C SER A 5 32.28 1.20 -0.74
N LEU A 6 31.54 0.08 -0.65
CA LEU A 6 30.14 0.04 -0.25
C LEU A 6 29.92 0.66 1.14
N MET A 7 30.84 0.39 2.09
CA MET A 7 30.79 0.95 3.43
C MET A 7 30.93 2.50 3.41
N ILE A 8 31.87 3.03 2.63
CA ILE A 8 32.05 4.48 2.50
C ILE A 8 30.82 5.13 1.88
N ASP A 9 30.25 4.52 0.83
CA ASP A 9 29.05 5.03 0.18
C ASP A 9 27.84 4.99 1.13
N TYR A 10 27.71 3.92 1.94
CA TYR A 10 26.68 3.84 2.98
C TYR A 10 26.79 4.98 3.99
N LEU A 11 27.98 5.20 4.55
CA LEU A 11 28.22 6.24 5.56
C LEU A 11 28.05 7.66 4.99
N ARG A 12 28.13 7.83 3.67
CA ARG A 12 27.92 9.11 2.96
C ARG A 12 26.48 9.33 2.47
N GLY A 13 25.55 8.42 2.78
CA GLY A 13 24.15 8.54 2.34
C GLY A 13 23.92 8.22 0.87
N ARG A 14 24.81 7.44 0.23
CA ARG A 14 24.78 7.15 -1.22
C ARG A 14 24.44 5.71 -1.58
N SER A 15 24.41 4.80 -0.60
CA SER A 15 24.17 3.39 -0.86
C SER A 15 22.68 3.04 -0.79
N SER A 16 22.25 2.16 -1.69
CA SER A 16 21.00 1.39 -1.61
C SER A 16 21.24 -0.09 -1.22
N LYS A 17 22.50 -0.48 -0.94
CA LYS A 17 22.91 -1.88 -0.73
C LYS A 17 23.49 -2.13 0.67
N GLY A 18 23.07 -1.37 1.68
CA GLY A 18 23.54 -1.56 3.06
C GLY A 18 23.31 -2.96 3.60
N TYR A 19 22.26 -3.64 3.14
CA TYR A 19 21.94 -5.01 3.51
C TYR A 19 22.92 -6.06 2.97
N GLU A 20 23.76 -5.73 2.01
CA GLU A 20 24.84 -6.61 1.55
C GLU A 20 26.08 -6.50 2.45
N LEU A 21 26.16 -5.44 3.29
CA LEU A 21 27.28 -5.14 4.15
C LEU A 21 27.01 -5.47 5.62
N PHE A 22 25.84 -5.03 6.12
CA PHE A 22 25.45 -5.15 7.53
C PHE A 22 24.50 -6.34 7.73
N GLY A 23 24.45 -6.83 8.97
CA GLY A 23 23.69 -8.01 9.32
C GLY A 23 24.58 -9.25 9.49
N ALA A 24 23.98 -10.42 9.36
CA ALA A 24 24.65 -11.71 9.46
C ALA A 24 24.73 -12.38 8.06
N HIS A 25 25.93 -12.47 7.49
CA HIS A 25 26.18 -12.98 6.14
C HIS A 25 27.01 -14.25 6.14
N PHE A 26 26.59 -15.24 5.35
CA PHE A 26 27.39 -16.45 5.12
C PHE A 26 28.52 -16.13 4.14
N VAL A 27 29.74 -16.39 4.57
CA VAL A 27 30.97 -16.19 3.79
C VAL A 27 31.77 -17.50 3.71
N TRP A 28 32.54 -17.67 2.65
CA TRP A 28 33.43 -18.81 2.50
C TRP A 28 34.88 -18.34 2.71
N GLU A 29 35.45 -18.65 3.86
CA GLU A 29 36.82 -18.30 4.19
C GLU A 29 37.54 -19.48 4.84
N ASN A 30 38.87 -19.58 4.63
CA ASN A 30 39.72 -20.67 5.18
C ASN A 30 39.18 -22.09 4.90
N ASN A 31 38.61 -22.32 3.70
CA ASN A 31 38.00 -23.58 3.28
C ASN A 31 36.80 -24.04 4.13
N GLN A 32 36.10 -23.14 4.78
CA GLN A 32 34.88 -23.45 5.53
C GLN A 32 33.86 -22.32 5.40
N SER A 33 32.57 -22.67 5.60
CA SER A 33 31.50 -21.70 5.75
C SER A 33 31.62 -21.01 7.11
N GLN A 34 31.49 -19.71 7.12
CA GLN A 34 31.49 -18.87 8.34
C GLN A 34 30.35 -17.85 8.26
N VAL A 35 29.99 -17.27 9.39
CA VAL A 35 29.05 -16.15 9.44
C VAL A 35 29.82 -14.88 9.82
N CYS A 36 29.73 -13.87 8.96
CA CYS A 36 30.26 -12.53 9.20
C CYS A 36 29.14 -11.63 9.71
N PHE A 37 29.34 -11.03 10.87
CA PHE A 37 28.45 -10.06 11.48
C PHE A 37 29.05 -8.66 11.35
N ALA A 38 28.27 -7.68 10.91
CA ALA A 38 28.69 -6.30 10.83
C ALA A 38 27.59 -5.36 11.32
N VAL A 39 27.94 -4.37 12.16
CA VAL A 39 27.01 -3.38 12.69
C VAL A 39 27.66 -2.01 12.82
N TYR A 40 26.90 -0.95 12.52
CA TYR A 40 27.34 0.44 12.69
C TYR A 40 26.92 0.95 14.07
N ALA A 41 27.91 1.21 14.94
CA ALA A 41 27.73 1.71 16.30
C ALA A 41 28.90 2.63 16.67
N PRO A 42 29.00 3.83 16.07
CA PRO A 42 30.18 4.68 16.15
C PRO A 42 30.50 5.22 17.55
N GLN A 43 29.49 5.41 18.41
CA GLN A 43 29.64 5.92 19.77
C GLN A 43 29.74 4.80 20.83
N ALA A 44 29.60 3.54 20.42
CA ALA A 44 29.79 2.42 21.33
C ALA A 44 31.26 2.33 21.81
N LYS A 45 31.45 2.08 23.11
CA LYS A 45 32.75 1.81 23.69
C LYS A 45 33.22 0.37 23.41
N VAL A 46 32.31 -0.58 23.48
CA VAL A 46 32.50 -2.00 23.14
C VAL A 46 31.23 -2.53 22.51
N VAL A 47 31.38 -3.35 21.47
CA VAL A 47 30.31 -4.20 20.94
C VAL A 47 30.74 -5.65 21.03
N SER A 48 29.88 -6.51 21.55
CA SER A 48 30.09 -7.94 21.60
C SER A 48 28.90 -8.66 20.97
N LEU A 49 29.16 -9.77 20.28
CA LEU A 49 28.15 -10.67 19.78
C LEU A 49 27.76 -11.67 20.85
N ILE A 50 26.45 -11.84 21.11
CA ILE A 50 25.88 -12.85 22.00
C ILE A 50 24.82 -13.64 21.25
N GLY A 51 24.72 -14.94 21.51
CA GLY A 51 23.73 -15.79 20.85
C GLY A 51 23.77 -17.24 21.30
N ASP A 52 22.97 -18.10 20.65
CA ASP A 52 22.88 -19.51 20.97
C ASP A 52 24.24 -20.23 20.81
N PHE A 53 25.00 -19.88 19.77
CA PHE A 53 26.31 -20.45 19.43
C PHE A 53 27.39 -20.22 20.50
N ASN A 54 27.24 -19.23 21.37
CA ASN A 54 28.20 -18.94 22.45
C ASN A 54 27.54 -18.97 23.85
N VAL A 55 26.37 -19.59 23.94
CA VAL A 55 25.59 -19.70 25.20
C VAL A 55 25.35 -18.30 25.82
N TRP A 56 25.10 -17.32 24.95
CA TRP A 56 24.86 -15.91 25.28
C TRP A 56 26.01 -15.21 26.05
N ASN A 57 27.23 -15.78 25.99
CA ASN A 57 28.43 -15.14 26.51
C ASN A 57 29.00 -14.14 25.50
N PRO A 58 29.52 -12.97 25.94
CA PRO A 58 29.97 -11.94 25.01
C PRO A 58 31.24 -12.34 24.25
N TRP A 59 31.19 -12.35 22.92
CA TRP A 59 32.34 -12.40 22.03
C TRP A 59 32.66 -10.99 21.52
N PRO A 60 33.80 -10.37 21.93
CA PRO A 60 34.17 -9.04 21.51
C PRO A 60 34.30 -8.93 19.98
N MET A 61 33.69 -7.92 19.40
CA MET A 61 33.81 -7.59 17.99
C MET A 61 35.00 -6.65 17.75
N GLN A 62 35.60 -6.71 16.57
CA GLN A 62 36.63 -5.81 16.12
C GLN A 62 36.02 -4.48 15.65
N ARG A 63 36.47 -3.35 16.21
CA ARG A 63 36.07 -2.02 15.72
C ARG A 63 36.96 -1.58 14.56
N LEU A 64 36.32 -1.14 13.46
CA LEU A 64 36.98 -0.45 12.36
C LEU A 64 37.02 1.07 12.61
N ASP A 65 37.94 1.79 11.99
CA ASP A 65 38.13 3.24 12.20
C ASP A 65 36.89 4.08 11.91
N CYS A 66 36.00 3.60 11.01
CA CYS A 66 34.74 4.28 10.66
C CYS A 66 33.59 4.06 11.67
N GLY A 67 33.82 3.30 12.76
CA GLY A 67 32.78 3.01 13.76
C GLY A 67 31.87 1.81 13.43
N VAL A 68 32.23 1.04 12.42
CA VAL A 68 31.64 -0.29 12.14
C VAL A 68 32.34 -1.33 12.99
N TRP A 69 31.56 -2.27 13.55
CA TRP A 69 32.06 -3.39 14.32
C TRP A 69 31.81 -4.69 13.56
N VAL A 70 32.81 -5.59 13.57
CA VAL A 70 32.79 -6.82 12.76
C VAL A 70 33.28 -8.01 13.57
N LEU A 71 32.72 -9.19 13.26
CA LEU A 71 33.16 -10.49 13.75
C LEU A 71 32.82 -11.57 12.73
N THR A 72 33.76 -12.47 12.45
CA THR A 72 33.54 -13.65 11.60
C THR A 72 33.83 -14.90 12.41
N SER A 73 32.94 -15.92 12.38
CA SER A 73 33.10 -17.18 13.10
C SER A 73 32.46 -18.34 12.33
N PRO A 74 33.00 -19.54 12.40
CA PRO A 74 32.40 -20.75 11.85
C PRO A 74 31.32 -21.39 12.75
N ASP A 75 31.23 -20.99 14.02
CA ASP A 75 30.35 -21.63 15.00
C ASP A 75 28.87 -21.30 14.82
N PRO A 76 28.46 -20.03 14.47
CA PRO A 76 27.07 -19.68 14.25
C PRO A 76 26.45 -20.44 13.07
N GLN A 77 25.21 -20.92 13.26
CA GLN A 77 24.46 -21.70 12.26
C GLN A 77 23.14 -21.01 11.88
N PRO A 78 22.56 -21.34 10.70
CA PRO A 78 21.22 -20.91 10.36
C PRO A 78 20.21 -21.32 11.44
N GLY A 79 19.38 -20.37 11.87
CA GLY A 79 18.40 -20.55 12.93
C GLY A 79 18.88 -20.14 14.34
N ASP A 80 20.18 -19.94 14.56
CA ASP A 80 20.68 -19.44 15.82
C ASP A 80 20.19 -18.02 16.08
N ARG A 81 19.82 -17.75 17.31
CA ARG A 81 19.42 -16.42 17.78
C ARG A 81 20.64 -15.64 18.24
N TYR A 82 20.62 -14.32 17.98
CA TYR A 82 21.71 -13.44 18.40
C TYR A 82 21.24 -12.04 18.71
N LYS A 83 22.08 -11.30 19.44
CA LYS A 83 22.01 -9.85 19.69
C LYS A 83 23.39 -9.24 19.72
N TYR A 84 23.44 -7.91 19.57
CA TYR A 84 24.62 -7.14 19.88
C TYR A 84 24.53 -6.62 21.32
N ARG A 85 25.50 -6.99 22.17
CA ARG A 85 25.69 -6.41 23.50
C ARG A 85 26.57 -5.18 23.38
N ILE A 86 25.97 -4.01 23.56
CA ILE A 86 26.62 -2.73 23.37
C ILE A 86 26.94 -2.11 24.74
N THR A 87 28.22 -1.81 24.98
CA THR A 87 28.63 -0.94 26.09
C THR A 87 28.66 0.48 25.55
N THR A 88 27.79 1.35 26.04
CA THR A 88 27.68 2.74 25.63
C THR A 88 28.90 3.55 26.07
N ALA A 89 29.08 4.77 25.56
CA ALA A 89 30.10 5.69 26.02
C ALA A 89 29.98 6.01 27.51
N GLY A 90 28.77 5.99 28.07
CA GLY A 90 28.48 6.16 29.49
C GLY A 90 28.77 4.92 30.37
N GLY A 91 29.06 3.77 29.76
CA GLY A 91 29.35 2.51 30.46
C GLY A 91 28.11 1.65 30.73
N GLU A 92 26.92 2.03 30.27
CA GLU A 92 25.72 1.21 30.33
C GLU A 92 25.83 0.04 29.35
N ILE A 93 25.21 -1.10 29.67
CA ILE A 93 25.22 -2.30 28.83
C ILE A 93 23.81 -2.57 28.34
N TRP A 94 23.64 -2.65 27.02
CA TRP A 94 22.37 -2.88 26.36
C TRP A 94 22.46 -4.03 25.34
N ASP A 95 21.45 -4.89 25.33
CA ASP A 95 21.32 -5.97 24.34
C ASP A 95 20.37 -5.52 23.24
N ARG A 96 20.86 -5.37 22.00
CA ARG A 96 20.18 -4.82 20.83
C ARG A 96 19.94 -5.89 19.77
N ALA A 97 18.77 -5.86 19.17
CA ALA A 97 18.54 -6.58 17.92
C ALA A 97 19.40 -5.97 16.80
N ASP A 98 19.71 -6.77 15.80
CA ASP A 98 20.44 -6.30 14.64
C ASP A 98 19.55 -5.42 13.74
N PRO A 99 19.93 -4.16 13.46
CA PRO A 99 19.18 -3.29 12.56
C PRO A 99 18.97 -3.84 11.15
N PHE A 100 19.86 -4.75 10.71
CA PHE A 100 19.82 -5.41 9.40
C PHE A 100 19.47 -6.90 9.49
N ALA A 101 18.85 -7.34 10.57
CA ALA A 101 18.39 -8.73 10.66
C ALA A 101 17.39 -9.06 9.55
N PHE A 102 17.60 -10.18 8.87
CA PHE A 102 16.70 -10.68 7.83
C PHE A 102 15.53 -11.49 8.38
N PHE A 103 15.63 -11.89 9.66
CA PHE A 103 14.59 -12.60 10.38
C PHE A 103 14.74 -12.38 11.89
N THR A 104 13.63 -12.49 12.62
CA THR A 104 13.59 -12.29 14.08
C THR A 104 12.77 -13.39 14.75
N GLU A 105 12.95 -13.54 16.06
CA GLU A 105 12.06 -14.38 16.86
C GLU A 105 10.63 -13.85 16.81
N LEU A 106 9.68 -14.77 17.01
CA LEU A 106 8.30 -14.41 17.21
C LEU A 106 8.15 -13.63 18.54
N ARG A 107 7.40 -12.51 18.50
CA ARG A 107 7.09 -11.71 19.68
C ARG A 107 6.47 -12.57 20.80
N PRO A 108 6.67 -12.30 22.09
CA PRO A 108 7.33 -11.09 22.65
C PRO A 108 8.87 -11.16 22.66
N ASN A 109 9.47 -12.20 22.14
CA ASN A 109 10.91 -12.32 22.04
C ASN A 109 11.47 -11.29 21.03
N THR A 110 12.76 -10.96 21.18
CA THR A 110 13.34 -9.80 20.48
C THR A 110 14.73 -10.06 19.89
N ALA A 111 15.16 -11.31 19.80
CA ALA A 111 16.44 -11.62 19.18
C ALA A 111 16.34 -11.69 17.67
N SER A 112 17.41 -11.31 17.00
CA SER A 112 17.62 -11.56 15.58
C SER A 112 17.93 -13.04 15.37
N VAL A 113 17.55 -13.58 14.20
CA VAL A 113 17.79 -14.98 13.83
C VAL A 113 18.68 -15.00 12.59
N ILE A 114 19.72 -15.82 12.63
CA ILE A 114 20.61 -16.03 11.48
C ILE A 114 19.82 -16.75 10.38
N GLN A 115 19.57 -16.06 9.28
CA GLN A 115 18.71 -16.55 8.20
C GLN A 115 19.44 -16.47 6.86
N ARG A 116 19.38 -17.57 6.08
CA ARG A 116 19.77 -17.56 4.68
C ARG A 116 18.59 -17.07 3.85
N LEU A 117 18.85 -16.09 2.98
CA LEU A 117 17.88 -15.63 1.97
C LEU A 117 18.14 -16.26 0.61
N ASP A 118 19.38 -16.78 0.39
CA ASP A 118 19.73 -17.55 -0.79
C ASP A 118 19.10 -18.95 -0.77
N GLY A 119 19.01 -19.58 -1.94
CA GLY A 119 18.44 -20.92 -2.08
C GLY A 119 16.94 -20.96 -2.41
N TYR A 120 16.23 -19.85 -2.42
CA TYR A 120 14.90 -19.77 -3.02
C TYR A 120 15.02 -19.71 -4.56
N HIS A 121 14.23 -20.51 -5.26
CA HIS A 121 14.26 -20.60 -6.72
C HIS A 121 12.99 -19.96 -7.30
N TRP A 122 13.08 -18.70 -7.67
CA TRP A 122 12.00 -17.92 -8.27
C TRP A 122 11.52 -18.51 -9.61
N GLN A 123 10.21 -18.51 -9.81
CA GLN A 123 9.55 -18.96 -11.04
C GLN A 123 8.84 -17.80 -11.78
N ASP A 124 9.00 -16.59 -11.31
CA ASP A 124 8.28 -15.37 -11.73
C ASP A 124 8.91 -14.61 -12.91
N GLY A 125 9.98 -15.13 -13.52
CA GLY A 125 10.70 -14.43 -14.58
C GLY A 125 9.83 -13.95 -15.75
N ALA A 126 8.77 -14.69 -16.10
CA ALA A 126 7.83 -14.28 -17.14
C ALA A 126 7.03 -13.03 -16.73
N PHE A 127 6.61 -12.94 -15.48
CA PHE A 127 5.89 -11.79 -14.94
C PHE A 127 6.82 -10.57 -14.87
N LEU A 128 8.00 -10.71 -14.28
CA LEU A 128 8.98 -9.63 -14.15
C LEU A 128 9.40 -9.04 -15.50
N SER A 129 9.49 -9.85 -16.55
CA SER A 129 9.83 -9.38 -17.91
C SER A 129 8.75 -8.46 -18.53
N THR A 130 7.53 -8.48 -17.99
CA THR A 130 6.39 -7.67 -18.46
C THR A 130 5.88 -6.67 -17.41
N ARG A 131 6.51 -6.66 -16.23
CA ARG A 131 6.20 -5.74 -15.13
C ARG A 131 6.34 -4.29 -15.58
N GLN A 132 5.41 -3.44 -15.16
CA GLN A 132 5.44 -2.02 -15.46
C GLN A 132 4.57 -1.23 -14.47
N LYS A 133 4.64 0.09 -14.54
CA LYS A 133 3.94 1.01 -13.63
C LYS A 133 2.43 1.17 -13.89
N ASN A 134 1.86 0.48 -14.84
CA ASN A 134 0.42 0.41 -15.14
C ASN A 134 -0.27 1.76 -15.47
N PHE A 135 0.45 2.78 -15.93
CA PHE A 135 -0.18 4.06 -16.30
C PHE A 135 -1.29 3.89 -17.35
N ASN A 136 -1.06 3.06 -18.35
CA ASN A 136 -1.96 2.72 -19.45
C ASN A 136 -2.48 1.28 -19.39
N ARG A 137 -2.57 0.70 -18.19
CA ARG A 137 -3.13 -0.63 -17.91
C ARG A 137 -4.06 -0.57 -16.71
N PRO A 138 -4.93 -1.56 -16.51
CA PRO A 138 -5.76 -1.60 -15.32
C PRO A 138 -4.89 -1.77 -14.08
N LEU A 139 -5.17 -0.98 -13.05
CA LEU A 139 -4.61 -1.12 -11.71
C LEU A 139 -5.76 -1.06 -10.72
N ASN A 140 -6.18 -2.23 -10.27
CA ASN A 140 -7.24 -2.44 -9.29
C ASN A 140 -6.63 -3.19 -8.10
N ILE A 141 -6.40 -2.48 -7.01
CA ILE A 141 -5.63 -2.92 -5.86
C ILE A 141 -6.59 -3.44 -4.77
N TYR A 142 -6.30 -4.63 -4.26
CA TYR A 142 -6.92 -5.17 -3.06
C TYR A 142 -5.96 -4.99 -1.89
N GLU A 143 -6.25 -4.02 -1.03
CA GLU A 143 -5.47 -3.75 0.18
C GLU A 143 -5.89 -4.72 1.29
N LEU A 144 -4.92 -5.33 1.98
CA LEU A 144 -5.23 -6.29 3.04
C LEU A 144 -4.19 -6.33 4.15
N HIS A 145 -4.67 -6.65 5.36
CA HIS A 145 -3.85 -7.05 6.50
C HIS A 145 -3.72 -8.57 6.53
N ALA A 146 -2.51 -9.09 6.32
CA ALA A 146 -2.26 -10.52 6.19
C ALA A 146 -2.75 -11.35 7.39
N GLY A 147 -2.62 -10.80 8.61
CA GLY A 147 -2.98 -11.50 9.85
C GLY A 147 -4.48 -11.61 10.12
N SER A 148 -5.31 -10.76 9.49
CA SER A 148 -6.75 -10.75 9.75
C SER A 148 -7.62 -10.96 8.49
N TRP A 149 -7.02 -11.21 7.33
CA TRP A 149 -7.81 -11.50 6.13
C TRP A 149 -8.62 -12.80 6.28
N ARG A 150 -8.00 -13.85 6.74
CA ARG A 150 -8.62 -15.06 7.28
C ARG A 150 -7.83 -15.56 8.49
N MET A 151 -8.53 -16.19 9.43
CA MET A 151 -7.92 -16.68 10.65
C MET A 151 -8.27 -18.16 10.85
N LYS A 152 -7.36 -18.88 11.51
CA LYS A 152 -7.59 -20.23 12.02
C LYS A 152 -8.24 -20.16 13.40
N ASP A 153 -8.88 -21.27 13.81
CA ASP A 153 -9.25 -21.45 15.22
C ASP A 153 -7.97 -21.58 16.05
N GLY A 154 -7.86 -20.81 17.12
CA GLY A 154 -6.68 -20.79 17.98
C GLY A 154 -6.50 -19.47 18.72
N ASP A 155 -5.47 -19.40 19.55
CA ASP A 155 -5.12 -18.21 20.34
C ASP A 155 -3.77 -17.62 19.90
N GLY A 156 -3.60 -16.33 20.13
CA GLY A 156 -2.35 -15.63 19.85
C GLY A 156 -1.92 -15.74 18.40
N SER A 157 -0.66 -16.14 18.15
CA SER A 157 -0.11 -16.25 16.79
C SER A 157 -0.54 -17.51 16.04
N GLU A 158 -1.10 -18.51 16.72
CA GLU A 158 -1.57 -19.75 16.09
C GLU A 158 -2.79 -19.49 15.20
N ARG A 159 -3.53 -18.41 15.45
CA ARG A 159 -4.68 -17.99 14.65
C ARG A 159 -4.31 -17.45 13.26
N PHE A 160 -3.07 -17.01 13.06
CA PHE A 160 -2.65 -16.45 11.76
C PHE A 160 -2.40 -17.53 10.73
N LEU A 161 -2.82 -17.27 9.49
CA LEU A 161 -2.38 -18.05 8.35
C LEU A 161 -0.88 -17.84 8.13
N GLN A 162 -0.17 -18.92 7.81
CA GLN A 162 1.20 -18.80 7.29
C GLN A 162 1.14 -18.30 5.84
N TYR A 163 2.24 -17.74 5.32
CA TYR A 163 2.28 -17.17 3.96
C TYR A 163 1.87 -18.16 2.86
N ASP A 164 2.20 -19.45 2.98
CA ASP A 164 1.79 -20.48 2.06
C ASP A 164 0.29 -20.81 2.16
N GLU A 165 -0.25 -20.92 3.37
CA GLU A 165 -1.69 -21.08 3.61
C GLU A 165 -2.50 -19.87 3.12
N LEU A 166 -1.93 -18.65 3.30
CA LEU A 166 -2.51 -17.42 2.77
C LEU A 166 -2.55 -17.46 1.24
N ALA A 167 -1.45 -17.86 0.59
CA ALA A 167 -1.36 -17.97 -0.86
C ALA A 167 -2.42 -18.92 -1.43
N ASP A 168 -2.64 -20.08 -0.78
CA ASP A 168 -3.62 -21.08 -1.21
C ASP A 168 -5.05 -20.54 -1.28
N GLN A 169 -5.39 -19.61 -0.40
CA GLN A 169 -6.75 -19.06 -0.30
C GLN A 169 -6.89 -17.70 -1.00
N LEU A 170 -5.91 -16.82 -0.86
CA LEU A 170 -5.95 -15.45 -1.35
C LEU A 170 -5.87 -15.40 -2.89
N ILE A 171 -4.93 -16.12 -3.49
CA ILE A 171 -4.68 -16.03 -4.93
C ILE A 171 -5.92 -16.42 -5.77
N PRO A 172 -6.61 -17.54 -5.51
CA PRO A 172 -7.87 -17.85 -6.20
C PRO A 172 -8.95 -16.78 -5.99
N TYR A 173 -9.05 -16.22 -4.78
CA TYR A 173 -10.03 -15.20 -4.46
C TYR A 173 -9.77 -13.89 -5.23
N ILE A 174 -8.54 -13.39 -5.23
CA ILE A 174 -8.14 -12.18 -5.95
C ILE A 174 -8.43 -12.30 -7.46
N ARG A 175 -8.09 -13.45 -8.06
CA ARG A 175 -8.41 -13.73 -9.46
C ARG A 175 -9.92 -13.75 -9.73
N GLN A 176 -10.67 -14.43 -8.87
CA GLN A 176 -12.13 -14.50 -8.97
C GLN A 176 -12.77 -13.11 -8.88
N MET A 177 -12.27 -12.26 -7.98
CA MET A 177 -12.80 -10.92 -7.78
C MET A 177 -12.34 -9.90 -8.83
N GLY A 178 -11.37 -10.24 -9.69
CA GLY A 178 -10.89 -9.36 -10.76
C GLY A 178 -9.98 -8.22 -10.27
N TYR A 179 -9.28 -8.42 -9.16
CA TYR A 179 -8.20 -7.52 -8.75
C TYR A 179 -6.91 -7.85 -9.50
N THR A 180 -6.12 -6.83 -9.81
CA THR A 180 -4.85 -6.97 -10.54
C THR A 180 -3.63 -7.02 -9.63
N HIS A 181 -3.73 -6.39 -8.46
CA HIS A 181 -2.65 -6.30 -7.47
C HIS A 181 -3.22 -6.52 -6.07
N ILE A 182 -2.37 -6.97 -5.18
CA ILE A 182 -2.60 -6.88 -3.73
C ILE A 182 -1.65 -5.84 -3.13
N GLU A 183 -2.13 -5.10 -2.13
CA GLU A 183 -1.30 -4.23 -1.29
C GLU A 183 -1.34 -4.78 0.13
N LEU A 184 -0.18 -5.18 0.64
CA LEU A 184 -0.04 -5.76 1.97
C LEU A 184 0.31 -4.66 2.96
N LEU A 185 -0.51 -4.47 4.00
CA LEU A 185 -0.15 -3.63 5.15
C LEU A 185 1.24 -4.06 5.65
N PRO A 186 1.97 -3.19 6.40
CA PRO A 186 3.40 -3.39 6.62
C PRO A 186 3.78 -4.79 7.08
N LEU A 187 4.69 -5.43 6.34
CA LEU A 187 5.24 -6.75 6.65
C LEU A 187 6.63 -6.68 7.32
N THR A 188 7.19 -5.50 7.48
CA THR A 188 8.38 -5.27 8.31
C THR A 188 8.10 -5.68 9.74
N GLU A 189 9.08 -6.25 10.47
CA GLU A 189 8.84 -6.74 11.85
C GLU A 189 8.44 -5.61 12.81
N TYR A 190 7.49 -5.91 13.70
CA TYR A 190 6.92 -4.97 14.67
C TYR A 190 6.50 -5.68 15.96
N PRO A 191 6.57 -5.02 17.15
CA PRO A 191 6.27 -5.68 18.44
C PRO A 191 4.77 -5.78 18.74
N LEU A 192 3.95 -4.81 18.33
CA LEU A 192 2.57 -4.62 18.76
C LEU A 192 1.57 -4.93 17.64
N ASP A 193 0.73 -5.95 17.80
CA ASP A 193 -0.27 -6.34 16.79
C ASP A 193 -1.24 -5.20 16.46
N ALA A 194 -1.70 -4.47 17.48
CA ALA A 194 -2.61 -3.33 17.33
C ALA A 194 -2.00 -2.14 16.56
N SER A 195 -0.72 -2.19 16.20
CA SER A 195 -0.09 -1.21 15.31
C SER A 195 -0.25 -1.55 13.83
N TRP A 196 -0.81 -2.73 13.50
CA TRP A 196 -1.00 -3.23 12.13
C TRP A 196 0.28 -3.30 11.29
N GLY A 197 1.45 -3.20 11.94
CA GLY A 197 2.76 -3.14 11.31
C GLY A 197 3.35 -1.73 11.17
N TYR A 198 2.59 -0.67 11.49
CA TYR A 198 3.10 0.72 11.37
C TYR A 198 4.10 1.12 12.46
N GLN A 199 4.27 0.33 13.53
CA GLN A 199 5.30 0.55 14.55
C GLN A 199 6.50 -0.39 14.33
N VAL A 200 7.32 -0.08 13.35
CA VAL A 200 8.41 -0.93 12.86
C VAL A 200 9.55 -1.05 13.85
N SER A 201 10.02 -2.28 14.08
CA SER A 201 11.24 -2.59 14.85
C SER A 201 12.36 -3.21 14.00
N GLY A 202 12.04 -3.82 12.85
CA GLY A 202 13.01 -4.47 11.97
C GLY A 202 12.73 -4.23 10.48
N TYR A 203 13.48 -3.34 9.85
CA TYR A 203 13.26 -2.86 8.49
C TYR A 203 13.60 -3.86 7.38
N PHE A 204 14.46 -4.84 7.66
CA PHE A 204 14.89 -5.88 6.71
C PHE A 204 14.32 -7.25 7.05
N SER A 205 13.52 -7.34 8.09
CA SER A 205 12.95 -8.61 8.56
C SER A 205 11.48 -8.70 8.16
N ALA A 206 11.14 -9.70 7.36
CA ALA A 206 9.74 -10.08 7.20
C ALA A 206 9.19 -10.56 8.55
N THR A 207 8.03 -10.03 8.96
CA THR A 207 7.47 -10.37 10.27
C THR A 207 7.31 -11.88 10.43
N SER A 208 7.82 -12.39 11.55
CA SER A 208 7.79 -13.82 11.90
C SER A 208 6.39 -14.36 12.22
N ARG A 209 5.37 -13.47 12.30
CA ARG A 209 3.97 -13.82 12.57
C ARG A 209 3.39 -14.79 11.55
N TYR A 210 3.76 -14.62 10.28
CA TYR A 210 3.13 -15.29 9.16
C TYR A 210 4.03 -16.32 8.48
N GLY A 211 5.19 -16.59 9.07
CA GLY A 211 6.12 -17.60 8.56
C GLY A 211 7.54 -17.11 8.31
N SER A 212 8.27 -17.87 7.53
CA SER A 212 9.67 -17.60 7.19
C SER A 212 9.81 -16.67 5.97
N PRO A 213 10.99 -16.05 5.79
CA PRO A 213 11.33 -15.29 4.58
C PRO A 213 11.08 -16.07 3.27
N HIS A 214 11.44 -17.34 3.18
CA HIS A 214 11.20 -18.17 2.00
C HIS A 214 9.70 -18.43 1.74
N GLN A 215 8.87 -18.51 2.77
CA GLN A 215 7.42 -18.62 2.58
C GLN A 215 6.83 -17.30 2.05
N LEU A 216 7.34 -16.14 2.45
CA LEU A 216 6.93 -14.86 1.85
C LEU A 216 7.38 -14.77 0.37
N MET A 217 8.61 -15.18 0.06
CA MET A 217 9.05 -15.28 -1.34
C MET A 217 8.12 -16.19 -2.16
N ALA A 218 7.71 -17.33 -1.59
CA ALA A 218 6.78 -18.26 -2.26
C ALA A 218 5.38 -17.66 -2.46
N LEU A 219 4.87 -16.87 -1.51
CA LEU A 219 3.60 -16.14 -1.69
C LEU A 219 3.69 -15.19 -2.89
N ILE A 220 4.75 -14.37 -2.95
CA ILE A 220 4.94 -13.38 -4.01
C ILE A 220 5.14 -14.07 -5.37
N ASP A 221 6.01 -15.06 -5.44
CA ASP A 221 6.26 -15.87 -6.65
C ASP A 221 4.95 -16.46 -7.21
N ARG A 222 4.12 -17.03 -6.35
CA ARG A 222 2.81 -17.59 -6.73
C ARG A 222 1.81 -16.53 -7.17
N CYS A 223 1.84 -15.33 -6.56
CA CYS A 223 1.05 -14.18 -7.05
C CYS A 223 1.47 -13.82 -8.48
N HIS A 224 2.76 -13.69 -8.73
CA HIS A 224 3.31 -13.40 -10.06
C HIS A 224 2.96 -14.46 -11.10
N GLN A 225 3.07 -15.75 -10.78
CA GLN A 225 2.63 -16.83 -11.65
C GLN A 225 1.14 -16.79 -11.97
N ALA A 226 0.33 -16.21 -11.06
CA ALA A 226 -1.10 -16.01 -11.26
C ALA A 226 -1.43 -14.68 -11.99
N GLY A 227 -0.42 -13.86 -12.34
CA GLY A 227 -0.58 -12.56 -12.97
C GLY A 227 -1.01 -11.45 -12.02
N ILE A 228 -0.76 -11.61 -10.72
CA ILE A 228 -1.11 -10.65 -9.65
C ILE A 228 0.16 -9.96 -9.18
N GLY A 229 0.21 -8.63 -9.25
CA GLY A 229 1.31 -7.83 -8.68
C GLY A 229 1.15 -7.68 -7.17
N VAL A 230 2.27 -7.42 -6.47
CA VAL A 230 2.31 -7.30 -5.01
C VAL A 230 2.95 -5.97 -4.61
N ILE A 231 2.24 -5.18 -3.82
CA ILE A 231 2.67 -3.88 -3.30
C ILE A 231 2.91 -4.01 -1.81
N LEU A 232 4.00 -3.44 -1.32
CA LEU A 232 4.31 -3.34 0.11
C LEU A 232 3.95 -1.97 0.65
N ASP A 233 3.24 -1.92 1.75
CA ASP A 233 3.11 -0.72 2.56
C ASP A 233 4.35 -0.55 3.45
N PHE A 234 5.03 0.59 3.33
CA PHE A 234 6.32 0.84 3.96
C PHE A 234 6.30 2.15 4.77
N VAL A 235 6.85 2.09 5.98
CA VAL A 235 6.86 3.21 6.94
C VAL A 235 8.23 3.88 6.98
N PRO A 236 8.51 4.90 6.14
CA PRO A 236 9.83 5.55 6.11
C PRO A 236 10.01 6.62 7.19
N THR A 237 8.96 6.98 7.92
CA THR A 237 8.89 8.21 8.72
C THR A 237 9.39 8.00 10.15
N HIS A 238 9.07 6.86 10.76
CA HIS A 238 9.27 6.62 12.20
C HIS A 238 9.45 5.13 12.52
N PHE A 239 9.91 4.84 13.73
CA PHE A 239 10.14 3.50 14.27
C PHE A 239 9.78 3.43 15.76
N VAL A 240 9.74 2.22 16.35
CA VAL A 240 9.38 2.04 17.76
C VAL A 240 10.44 2.60 18.73
N PRO A 241 10.02 3.13 19.89
CA PRO A 241 10.94 3.58 20.94
C PRO A 241 11.55 2.42 21.74
N ASP A 242 11.22 1.19 21.44
CA ASP A 242 11.56 0.00 22.22
C ASP A 242 13.07 -0.16 22.39
N TYR A 243 13.49 -0.47 23.62
CA TYR A 243 14.88 -0.50 24.07
C TYR A 243 15.77 -1.48 23.29
N TYR A 244 15.21 -2.50 22.68
CA TYR A 244 15.97 -3.49 21.91
C TYR A 244 16.15 -3.13 20.44
N ALA A 245 15.39 -2.16 19.93
CA ALA A 245 15.37 -1.74 18.52
C ALA A 245 16.32 -0.55 18.24
N LEU A 246 15.93 0.33 17.30
CA LEU A 246 16.81 1.40 16.79
C LEU A 246 17.01 2.57 17.75
N ALA A 247 16.03 2.86 18.63
CA ALA A 247 16.06 4.03 19.51
C ALA A 247 17.31 4.03 20.39
N ARG A 248 18.11 5.08 20.29
CA ARG A 248 19.40 5.24 21.01
C ARG A 248 20.31 4.03 20.86
N PHE A 249 20.42 3.50 19.66
CA PHE A 249 21.00 2.19 19.37
C PHE A 249 22.35 1.93 20.05
N ASP A 250 23.29 2.87 19.97
CA ASP A 250 24.63 2.78 20.57
C ASP A 250 24.84 3.67 21.81
N GLY A 251 23.71 4.12 22.40
CA GLY A 251 23.68 5.07 23.51
C GLY A 251 23.53 6.53 23.09
N SER A 252 23.75 6.82 21.82
CA SER A 252 23.47 8.12 21.18
C SER A 252 22.17 8.08 20.37
N CYS A 253 21.67 9.23 19.97
CA CYS A 253 20.59 9.31 18.98
C CYS A 253 21.18 8.99 17.59
N LEU A 254 21.40 7.71 17.30
CA LEU A 254 22.04 7.29 16.04
C LEU A 254 21.13 7.50 14.83
N TYR A 255 19.88 7.08 14.93
CA TYR A 255 18.90 7.13 13.83
C TYR A 255 17.93 8.32 13.94
N GLU A 256 17.72 8.82 15.13
CA GLU A 256 16.75 9.86 15.49
C GLU A 256 17.39 11.22 15.77
N PRO A 257 16.62 12.33 15.76
CA PRO A 257 17.09 13.66 16.17
C PRO A 257 17.49 13.72 17.65
N ASP A 258 18.54 14.48 17.97
CA ASP A 258 18.97 14.73 19.35
C ASP A 258 17.95 15.57 20.13
N ASN A 259 17.23 16.47 19.43
CA ASN A 259 16.20 17.33 20.00
C ASN A 259 14.90 16.54 20.22
N PRO A 260 14.43 16.37 21.48
CA PRO A 260 13.18 15.63 21.75
C PRO A 260 11.94 16.18 21.04
N ASN A 261 11.86 17.49 20.81
CA ASN A 261 10.74 18.12 20.12
C ASN A 261 10.66 17.78 18.61
N LEU A 262 11.76 17.30 18.04
CA LEU A 262 11.86 16.85 16.65
C LEU A 262 11.90 15.32 16.55
N ARG A 263 12.13 14.64 17.68
CA ARG A 263 12.29 13.19 17.75
C ARG A 263 10.95 12.47 17.96
N ASP A 264 10.15 12.96 18.90
CA ASP A 264 8.97 12.22 19.37
C ASP A 264 7.78 12.51 18.44
N SER A 265 7.17 11.45 17.91
CA SER A 265 5.99 11.56 17.04
C SER A 265 4.70 11.61 17.85
N PRO A 266 3.59 12.12 17.28
CA PRO A 266 2.28 12.08 17.93
C PRO A 266 1.71 10.65 18.09
N TRP A 267 2.30 9.66 17.40
CA TRP A 267 1.88 8.25 17.46
C TRP A 267 2.62 7.44 18.53
N GLY A 268 3.41 8.09 19.42
CA GLY A 268 4.20 7.39 20.43
C GLY A 268 5.42 6.66 19.87
N THR A 269 5.87 7.01 18.68
CA THR A 269 7.05 6.47 17.98
C THR A 269 8.16 7.51 17.89
N VAL A 270 9.30 7.13 17.33
CA VAL A 270 10.49 7.96 17.17
C VAL A 270 10.70 8.28 15.69
N LEU A 271 10.85 9.56 15.35
CA LEU A 271 11.09 10.00 13.96
C LEU A 271 12.54 9.77 13.55
N PHE A 272 12.76 9.46 12.28
CA PHE A 272 14.11 9.43 11.70
C PHE A 272 14.70 10.83 11.52
N ASP A 273 16.03 10.94 11.66
CA ASP A 273 16.78 12.15 11.35
C ASP A 273 17.35 12.10 9.92
N PHE A 274 16.62 12.69 8.98
CA PHE A 274 17.02 12.73 7.57
C PHE A 274 18.23 13.66 7.28
N THR A 275 18.76 14.34 8.28
CA THR A 275 20.04 15.08 8.15
C THR A 275 21.25 14.16 8.24
N LYS A 276 21.07 12.93 8.74
CA LYS A 276 22.15 11.94 8.95
C LYS A 276 22.34 11.09 7.70
N PRO A 277 23.52 11.11 7.05
CA PRO A 277 23.71 10.40 5.78
C PRO A 277 23.45 8.89 5.87
N HIS A 278 23.89 8.22 6.95
CA HIS A 278 23.66 6.79 7.14
C HIS A 278 22.18 6.43 7.30
N VAL A 279 21.33 7.34 7.79
CA VAL A 279 19.88 7.14 7.85
C VAL A 279 19.28 7.13 6.44
N LEU A 280 19.74 8.02 5.55
CA LEU A 280 19.33 8.01 4.14
C LEU A 280 19.68 6.67 3.46
N SER A 281 20.92 6.19 3.68
CA SER A 281 21.34 4.88 3.15
C SER A 281 20.57 3.73 3.78
N PHE A 282 20.28 3.78 5.09
CA PHE A 282 19.53 2.74 5.79
C PHE A 282 18.12 2.54 5.17
N LEU A 283 17.35 3.62 5.08
CA LEU A 283 15.99 3.56 4.54
C LEU A 283 15.97 3.24 3.04
N ARG A 284 16.90 3.83 2.25
CA ARG A 284 17.01 3.50 0.84
C ARG A 284 17.39 2.03 0.62
N SER A 285 18.28 1.50 1.45
CA SER A 285 18.66 0.09 1.41
C SER A 285 17.49 -0.82 1.80
N ALA A 286 16.63 -0.40 2.74
CA ALA A 286 15.45 -1.17 3.08
C ALA A 286 14.45 -1.24 1.91
N LEU A 287 14.20 -0.12 1.24
CA LEU A 287 13.34 -0.07 0.05
C LEU A 287 13.88 -0.95 -1.08
N ASP A 288 15.17 -0.81 -1.40
CA ASP A 288 15.83 -1.63 -2.43
C ASP A 288 15.82 -3.13 -2.07
N PHE A 289 15.98 -3.46 -0.79
CA PHE A 289 15.94 -4.83 -0.30
C PHE A 289 14.58 -5.50 -0.59
N TRP A 290 13.48 -4.84 -0.27
CA TRP A 290 12.14 -5.38 -0.52
C TRP A 290 11.85 -5.55 -2.01
N ILE A 291 12.36 -4.65 -2.84
CA ILE A 291 12.22 -4.75 -4.30
C ILE A 291 13.11 -5.87 -4.87
N THR A 292 14.38 -5.90 -4.48
CA THR A 292 15.40 -6.79 -5.09
C THR A 292 15.31 -8.22 -4.56
N VAL A 293 15.08 -8.39 -3.25
CA VAL A 293 15.15 -9.70 -2.59
C VAL A 293 13.78 -10.39 -2.56
N TYR A 294 12.70 -9.61 -2.40
CA TYR A 294 11.35 -10.15 -2.33
C TYR A 294 10.52 -9.90 -3.60
N HIS A 295 11.05 -9.18 -4.60
CA HIS A 295 10.40 -8.90 -5.89
C HIS A 295 9.10 -8.11 -5.80
N PHE A 296 8.90 -7.26 -4.78
CA PHE A 296 7.73 -6.39 -4.74
C PHE A 296 7.64 -5.49 -5.98
N ASP A 297 6.42 -5.32 -6.51
CA ASP A 297 6.12 -4.55 -7.73
C ASP A 297 5.84 -3.09 -7.47
N GLY A 298 5.60 -2.75 -6.23
CA GLY A 298 5.35 -1.39 -5.79
C GLY A 298 5.59 -1.22 -4.30
N ILE A 299 5.89 0.03 -3.94
CA ILE A 299 6.01 0.44 -2.55
C ILE A 299 5.08 1.62 -2.29
N ARG A 300 4.15 1.47 -1.37
CA ARG A 300 3.34 2.57 -0.82
C ARG A 300 4.08 3.16 0.38
N TYR A 301 4.39 4.45 0.33
CA TYR A 301 5.01 5.17 1.44
C TYR A 301 3.92 5.74 2.34
N ASP A 302 3.97 5.34 3.60
CA ASP A 302 3.10 5.82 4.65
C ASP A 302 3.45 7.25 5.08
N ALA A 303 2.41 8.06 5.38
CA ALA A 303 2.51 9.38 6.00
C ALA A 303 3.50 10.35 5.31
N VAL A 304 3.50 10.42 3.98
CA VAL A 304 4.42 11.25 3.19
C VAL A 304 4.31 12.74 3.54
N SER A 305 3.14 13.22 3.97
CA SER A 305 2.95 14.59 4.46
C SER A 305 3.91 14.96 5.60
N ASN A 306 4.32 14.00 6.46
CA ASN A 306 5.29 14.21 7.53
C ASN A 306 6.75 14.30 7.03
N LEU A 307 7.02 13.81 5.83
CA LEU A 307 8.31 13.98 5.15
C LEU A 307 8.36 15.29 4.35
N ILE A 308 7.21 15.82 3.95
CA ILE A 308 7.09 17.09 3.23
C ILE A 308 7.10 18.27 4.19
N TYR A 309 6.33 18.19 5.28
CA TYR A 309 6.16 19.27 6.23
C TYR A 309 6.60 18.85 7.63
N GLN A 310 7.12 19.80 8.42
CA GLN A 310 7.45 19.58 9.82
C GLN A 310 6.20 19.11 10.59
N GLY A 311 6.28 17.87 11.16
CA GLY A 311 5.15 17.26 11.86
C GLY A 311 3.86 17.16 11.02
N GLY A 312 3.98 16.98 9.72
CA GLY A 312 2.87 16.79 8.78
C GLY A 312 1.99 18.02 8.52
N SER A 313 2.39 19.20 9.00
CA SER A 313 1.57 20.42 8.90
C SER A 313 2.25 21.54 8.12
N LYS A 314 1.56 22.08 7.11
CA LYS A 314 2.02 23.20 6.29
C LYS A 314 2.37 24.43 7.11
N ASP A 315 1.64 24.69 8.18
CA ASP A 315 1.85 25.85 9.06
C ASP A 315 3.20 25.81 9.79
N LYS A 316 3.79 24.63 9.93
CA LYS A 316 5.11 24.43 10.54
C LYS A 316 6.27 24.58 9.55
N GLY A 317 5.98 24.76 8.26
CA GLY A 317 6.95 24.89 7.18
C GLY A 317 7.46 23.57 6.62
N LEU A 318 8.28 23.67 5.58
CA LEU A 318 8.83 22.51 4.87
C LEU A 318 9.84 21.73 5.72
N ASN A 319 9.86 20.42 5.55
CA ASN A 319 10.87 19.51 6.06
C ASN A 319 11.91 19.26 4.95
N GLU A 320 12.85 20.20 4.78
CA GLU A 320 13.85 20.13 3.70
C GLU A 320 14.68 18.83 3.71
N PRO A 321 15.12 18.29 4.87
CA PRO A 321 15.78 16.97 4.89
C PRO A 321 14.88 15.82 4.43
N GLY A 322 13.59 15.84 4.82
CA GLY A 322 12.61 14.85 4.36
C GLY A 322 12.35 14.94 2.86
N LEU A 323 12.21 16.16 2.32
CA LEU A 323 12.08 16.40 0.88
C LEU A 323 13.32 15.93 0.11
N TRP A 324 14.52 16.15 0.67
CA TRP A 324 15.76 15.64 0.07
C TRP A 324 15.79 14.11 0.07
N PHE A 325 15.40 13.47 1.17
CA PHE A 325 15.26 12.02 1.25
C PHE A 325 14.34 11.50 0.16
N LEU A 326 13.12 12.03 0.05
CA LEU A 326 12.15 11.60 -0.95
C LEU A 326 12.71 11.72 -2.37
N ARG A 327 13.21 12.90 -2.75
CA ARG A 327 13.73 13.15 -4.10
C ARG A 327 14.93 12.26 -4.43
N SER A 328 15.92 12.20 -3.53
CA SER A 328 17.12 11.44 -3.79
C SER A 328 16.89 9.94 -3.80
N THR A 329 16.01 9.44 -2.94
CA THR A 329 15.66 8.01 -2.86
C THR A 329 14.81 7.60 -4.06
N ASN A 330 13.73 8.32 -4.36
CA ASN A 330 12.85 7.99 -5.48
C ASN A 330 13.60 8.09 -6.82
N PHE A 331 14.48 9.09 -6.98
CA PHE A 331 15.32 9.19 -8.18
C PHE A 331 16.22 7.95 -8.33
N THR A 332 16.90 7.52 -7.26
CA THR A 332 17.77 6.33 -7.28
C THR A 332 16.95 5.07 -7.61
N LEU A 333 15.84 4.86 -6.90
CA LEU A 333 14.99 3.69 -7.12
C LEU A 333 14.40 3.64 -8.55
N GLN A 334 14.04 4.79 -9.12
CA GLN A 334 13.56 4.85 -10.51
C GLN A 334 14.66 4.55 -11.55
N GLN A 335 15.94 4.81 -11.21
CA GLN A 335 17.07 4.42 -12.08
C GLN A 335 17.37 2.93 -11.97
N ASP A 336 17.35 2.39 -10.76
CA ASP A 336 17.70 0.99 -10.48
C ASP A 336 16.53 0.04 -10.80
N HIS A 337 15.26 0.48 -10.62
CA HIS A 337 14.02 -0.29 -10.75
C HIS A 337 12.94 0.50 -11.51
N PRO A 338 13.15 0.84 -12.81
CA PRO A 338 12.25 1.72 -13.56
C PRO A 338 10.83 1.19 -13.73
N GLU A 339 10.62 -0.12 -13.53
CA GLU A 339 9.33 -0.79 -13.66
C GLU A 339 8.52 -0.87 -12.36
N VAL A 340 9.14 -0.55 -11.20
CA VAL A 340 8.50 -0.63 -9.88
C VAL A 340 7.73 0.65 -9.57
N MET A 341 6.53 0.50 -9.01
CA MET A 341 5.67 1.63 -8.65
C MET A 341 6.06 2.24 -7.31
N LEU A 342 6.16 3.57 -7.26
CA LEU A 342 6.31 4.33 -6.01
C LEU A 342 5.02 5.10 -5.76
N ILE A 343 4.35 4.82 -4.66
CA ILE A 343 3.02 5.33 -4.33
C ILE A 343 3.10 6.17 -3.05
N ALA A 344 2.55 7.37 -3.06
CA ALA A 344 2.51 8.25 -1.90
C ALA A 344 1.14 8.23 -1.21
N GLU A 345 1.09 7.91 0.08
CA GLU A 345 -0.02 8.34 0.91
C GLU A 345 0.31 9.74 1.43
N ASP A 346 -0.34 10.74 0.84
CA ASP A 346 -0.13 12.15 1.17
C ASP A 346 -1.45 12.91 1.22
N SER A 347 -1.78 13.42 2.39
CA SER A 347 -2.97 14.22 2.65
C SER A 347 -2.77 15.72 2.40
N SER A 348 -1.57 16.14 2.01
CA SER A 348 -1.24 17.56 1.86
C SER A 348 -1.60 18.11 0.47
N ASP A 349 -1.60 19.44 0.38
CA ASP A 349 -1.74 20.20 -0.87
C ASP A 349 -0.40 20.48 -1.57
N TYR A 350 0.65 19.75 -1.20
CA TYR A 350 1.95 19.87 -1.86
C TYR A 350 1.84 19.45 -3.33
N LEU A 351 2.41 20.27 -4.21
CA LEU A 351 2.30 20.08 -5.67
C LEU A 351 3.46 19.25 -6.22
N LYS A 352 3.24 18.58 -7.33
CA LYS A 352 4.25 17.78 -8.05
C LYS A 352 4.77 16.57 -7.26
N VAL A 353 3.91 15.96 -6.43
CA VAL A 353 4.25 14.71 -5.75
C VAL A 353 4.59 13.62 -6.77
N THR A 354 3.78 13.51 -7.83
CA THR A 354 3.96 12.50 -8.90
C THR A 354 4.76 12.99 -10.11
N ALA A 355 5.23 14.23 -10.09
CA ALA A 355 6.11 14.70 -11.15
C ALA A 355 7.54 14.15 -10.98
N PRO A 356 8.25 13.88 -12.09
CA PRO A 356 9.65 13.45 -12.04
C PRO A 356 10.55 14.43 -11.28
N VAL A 357 11.54 13.92 -10.57
CA VAL A 357 12.48 14.72 -9.79
C VAL A 357 13.22 15.77 -10.63
N VAL A 358 13.56 15.43 -11.87
CA VAL A 358 14.23 16.34 -12.82
C VAL A 358 13.38 17.56 -13.18
N TYR A 359 12.06 17.51 -12.98
CA TYR A 359 11.13 18.64 -13.16
C TYR A 359 10.71 19.28 -11.82
N GLY A 360 11.47 19.00 -10.76
CA GLY A 360 11.23 19.55 -9.42
C GLY A 360 10.15 18.84 -8.62
N GLY A 361 9.71 17.66 -9.04
CA GLY A 361 8.78 16.81 -8.31
C GLY A 361 9.43 15.97 -7.22
N LEU A 362 8.62 15.10 -6.57
CA LEU A 362 9.08 14.15 -5.57
C LEU A 362 9.41 12.78 -6.16
N GLY A 363 8.99 12.50 -7.42
CA GLY A 363 9.32 11.27 -8.14
C GLY A 363 8.47 10.07 -7.76
N PHE A 364 7.29 10.25 -7.17
CA PHE A 364 6.31 9.18 -7.06
C PHE A 364 5.63 8.94 -8.41
N ASP A 365 5.14 7.74 -8.60
CA ASP A 365 4.33 7.39 -9.78
C ASP A 365 2.86 7.70 -9.55
N TYR A 366 2.40 7.48 -8.32
CA TYR A 366 1.02 7.68 -7.90
C TYR A 366 0.92 8.35 -6.53
N LYS A 367 -0.22 9.01 -6.32
CA LYS A 367 -0.65 9.58 -5.02
C LYS A 367 -2.07 9.12 -4.71
N TRP A 368 -2.38 8.77 -3.46
CA TRP A 368 -3.74 8.53 -3.02
C TRP A 368 -4.57 9.82 -3.09
N ASN A 369 -5.75 9.76 -3.69
CA ASN A 369 -6.68 10.90 -3.74
C ASN A 369 -7.60 10.89 -2.52
N LEU A 370 -7.09 11.28 -1.38
CA LEU A 370 -7.87 11.38 -0.14
C LEU A 370 -8.98 12.43 -0.24
N GLY A 371 -8.77 13.51 -1.00
CA GLY A 371 -9.79 14.53 -1.25
C GLY A 371 -11.01 13.96 -1.98
N TRP A 372 -10.83 13.19 -3.05
CA TRP A 372 -11.93 12.50 -3.74
C TRP A 372 -12.69 11.57 -2.78
N MET A 373 -11.96 10.81 -1.98
CA MET A 373 -12.54 9.87 -1.04
C MET A 373 -13.44 10.57 -0.03
N HIS A 374 -12.91 11.59 0.68
CA HIS A 374 -13.66 12.32 1.69
C HIS A 374 -14.88 13.03 1.08
N ASP A 375 -14.71 13.76 -0.03
CA ASP A 375 -15.80 14.49 -0.66
C ASP A 375 -16.91 13.58 -1.16
N THR A 376 -16.55 12.41 -1.71
CA THR A 376 -17.51 11.41 -2.19
C THR A 376 -18.27 10.76 -1.03
N LEU A 377 -17.56 10.34 0.02
CA LEU A 377 -18.18 9.70 1.18
C LEU A 377 -19.06 10.66 1.97
N ASP A 378 -18.64 11.91 2.14
CA ASP A 378 -19.46 12.96 2.79
C ASP A 378 -20.73 13.27 1.99
N TYR A 379 -20.64 13.33 0.65
CA TYR A 379 -21.82 13.49 -0.19
C TYR A 379 -22.81 12.34 0.01
N LEU A 380 -22.33 11.10 0.02
CA LEU A 380 -23.18 9.91 0.17
C LEU A 380 -23.69 9.72 1.61
N ALA A 381 -23.01 10.26 2.61
CA ALA A 381 -23.45 10.28 4.00
C ALA A 381 -24.53 11.36 4.26
N THR A 382 -24.66 12.33 3.34
CA THR A 382 -25.61 13.43 3.47
C THR A 382 -27.05 12.95 3.19
N PRO A 383 -28.06 13.39 4.00
CA PRO A 383 -29.47 13.10 3.73
C PRO A 383 -29.88 13.50 2.31
N PHE A 384 -30.73 12.70 1.66
CA PHE A 384 -31.13 12.92 0.26
C PHE A 384 -31.63 14.35 0.00
N ALA A 385 -32.46 14.90 0.90
CA ALA A 385 -33.00 16.26 0.77
C ALA A 385 -31.93 17.38 0.79
N GLU A 386 -30.74 17.10 1.33
CA GLU A 386 -29.65 18.06 1.48
C GLU A 386 -28.57 17.93 0.40
N ARG A 387 -28.56 16.86 -0.39
CA ARG A 387 -27.54 16.55 -1.40
C ARG A 387 -27.40 17.60 -2.49
N VAL A 388 -28.48 18.27 -2.82
CA VAL A 388 -28.46 19.40 -3.78
C VAL A 388 -27.44 20.46 -3.38
N GLY A 389 -27.34 20.77 -2.06
CA GLY A 389 -26.35 21.69 -1.51
C GLY A 389 -24.91 21.18 -1.56
N MET A 390 -24.70 19.85 -1.63
CA MET A 390 -23.39 19.19 -1.63
C MET A 390 -22.87 18.86 -3.04
N LYS A 391 -23.64 19.15 -4.08
CA LYS A 391 -23.28 18.82 -5.48
C LYS A 391 -21.88 19.31 -5.88
N ASN A 392 -21.54 20.54 -5.57
CA ASN A 392 -20.22 21.10 -5.94
C ASN A 392 -19.08 20.35 -5.25
N ARG A 393 -19.29 19.85 -4.02
CA ARG A 393 -18.30 19.03 -3.31
C ARG A 393 -18.09 17.70 -4.00
N PHE A 394 -19.16 17.02 -4.41
CA PHE A 394 -19.08 15.78 -5.19
C PHE A 394 -18.31 15.94 -6.51
N LEU A 395 -18.47 17.07 -7.17
CA LEU A 395 -17.79 17.37 -8.45
C LEU A 395 -16.35 17.91 -8.27
N PHE A 396 -15.98 18.31 -7.05
CA PHE A 396 -14.77 19.11 -6.80
C PHE A 396 -13.47 18.40 -7.20
N SER A 397 -13.38 17.10 -7.02
CA SER A 397 -12.17 16.31 -7.32
C SER A 397 -11.67 16.52 -8.75
N MET A 398 -12.58 16.70 -9.72
CA MET A 398 -12.19 16.94 -11.11
C MET A 398 -11.54 18.29 -11.38
N SER A 399 -11.66 19.25 -10.45
CA SER A 399 -11.01 20.57 -10.57
C SER A 399 -9.48 20.50 -10.43
N TYR A 400 -8.97 19.48 -9.75
CA TYR A 400 -7.54 19.29 -9.50
C TYR A 400 -6.99 17.94 -9.98
N PHE A 401 -7.84 17.02 -10.43
CA PHE A 401 -7.47 15.63 -10.71
C PHE A 401 -6.24 15.51 -11.64
N TYR A 402 -6.15 16.33 -12.68
CA TYR A 402 -5.06 16.25 -13.65
C TYR A 402 -3.75 16.94 -13.21
N GLN A 403 -3.63 17.33 -11.94
CA GLN A 403 -2.39 17.88 -11.39
C GLN A 403 -1.42 16.79 -10.91
N GLU A 404 -1.94 15.60 -10.57
CA GLU A 404 -1.17 14.44 -10.10
C GLU A 404 -1.72 13.14 -10.73
N ASN A 405 -0.96 12.05 -10.64
CA ASN A 405 -1.44 10.73 -11.02
C ASN A 405 -2.08 10.06 -9.79
N TYR A 406 -3.39 9.94 -9.77
CA TYR A 406 -4.11 9.50 -8.59
C TYR A 406 -4.51 8.03 -8.59
N ILE A 407 -4.46 7.41 -7.39
CA ILE A 407 -5.22 6.22 -7.02
C ILE A 407 -6.40 6.68 -6.18
N LEU A 408 -7.58 6.13 -6.42
CA LEU A 408 -8.81 6.40 -5.65
C LEU A 408 -8.90 5.37 -4.53
N PRO A 409 -8.61 5.74 -3.25
CA PRO A 409 -8.58 4.77 -2.16
C PRO A 409 -9.93 4.68 -1.44
N LEU A 410 -10.40 3.46 -1.21
CA LEU A 410 -11.32 3.12 -0.13
C LEU A 410 -10.54 2.24 0.85
N SER A 411 -9.57 2.84 1.54
CA SER A 411 -8.51 2.19 2.31
C SER A 411 -8.93 1.74 3.72
N HIS A 412 -8.02 1.03 4.39
CA HIS A 412 -8.20 0.58 5.78
C HIS A 412 -8.47 1.72 6.75
N ASP A 413 -7.84 2.88 6.57
CA ASP A 413 -8.02 4.06 7.44
C ASP A 413 -9.45 4.56 7.54
N GLU A 414 -10.28 4.30 6.52
CA GLU A 414 -11.67 4.76 6.49
C GLU A 414 -12.66 3.82 7.16
N VAL A 415 -12.24 2.67 7.62
CA VAL A 415 -13.14 1.64 8.20
C VAL A 415 -12.76 1.24 9.63
N VAL A 416 -12.10 2.16 10.36
CA VAL A 416 -11.58 1.96 11.72
C VAL A 416 -11.85 3.18 12.61
N HIS A 417 -11.62 3.03 13.91
CA HIS A 417 -11.58 4.11 14.90
C HIS A 417 -12.87 4.97 15.01
N GLY A 418 -14.03 4.35 14.87
CA GLY A 418 -15.33 5.03 14.96
C GLY A 418 -15.73 5.79 13.69
N LYS A 419 -14.99 5.61 12.59
CA LYS A 419 -15.31 6.23 11.28
C LYS A 419 -16.47 5.52 10.56
N LYS A 420 -16.93 4.34 11.03
CA LYS A 420 -17.88 3.42 10.39
C LYS A 420 -17.29 2.74 9.14
N THR A 421 -17.93 1.67 8.69
CA THR A 421 -17.59 1.03 7.40
C THR A 421 -18.06 1.87 6.22
N ILE A 422 -17.57 1.56 5.01
CA ILE A 422 -18.02 2.25 3.79
C ILE A 422 -19.53 2.15 3.65
N LEU A 423 -20.12 0.96 3.83
CA LEU A 423 -21.57 0.77 3.75
C LEU A 423 -22.33 1.56 4.84
N ASP A 424 -21.84 1.54 6.08
CA ASP A 424 -22.56 2.17 7.20
C ASP A 424 -22.50 3.70 7.19
N LYS A 425 -21.48 4.30 6.54
CA LYS A 425 -21.42 5.74 6.28
C LYS A 425 -22.57 6.24 5.42
N LEU A 426 -23.06 5.42 4.47
CA LEU A 426 -24.07 5.83 3.50
C LEU A 426 -25.41 6.12 4.17
N TRP A 427 -26.07 7.20 3.74
CA TRP A 427 -27.38 7.59 4.27
C TRP A 427 -28.50 6.67 3.82
N GLY A 428 -29.55 6.52 4.64
CA GLY A 428 -30.81 5.87 4.26
C GLY A 428 -31.02 4.49 4.90
N SER A 429 -32.05 3.78 4.39
CA SER A 429 -32.40 2.45 4.85
C SER A 429 -31.34 1.41 4.44
N TYR A 430 -31.47 0.21 4.98
CA TYR A 430 -30.60 -0.91 4.65
C TYR A 430 -30.50 -1.14 3.14
N GLU A 431 -31.65 -1.21 2.44
CA GLU A 431 -31.71 -1.40 1.00
C GLU A 431 -31.11 -0.23 0.22
N GLN A 432 -31.36 0.99 0.68
CA GLN A 432 -30.82 2.20 0.08
C GLN A 432 -29.30 2.29 0.22
N LYS A 433 -28.73 1.82 1.33
CA LYS A 433 -27.27 1.74 1.52
C LYS A 433 -26.64 0.81 0.47
N PHE A 434 -27.19 -0.39 0.24
CA PHE A 434 -26.69 -1.32 -0.78
C PHE A 434 -26.84 -0.78 -2.21
N ALA A 435 -27.93 -0.08 -2.50
CA ALA A 435 -28.12 0.56 -3.80
C ALA A 435 -27.05 1.65 -4.04
N GLN A 436 -26.82 2.51 -3.04
CA GLN A 436 -25.78 3.54 -3.12
C GLN A 436 -24.37 2.96 -3.17
N LEU A 437 -24.10 1.86 -2.48
CA LEU A 437 -22.79 1.21 -2.53
C LEU A 437 -22.46 0.75 -3.96
N ARG A 438 -23.44 0.21 -4.70
CA ARG A 438 -23.27 -0.10 -6.12
C ARG A 438 -22.98 1.16 -6.95
N CYS A 439 -23.71 2.24 -6.70
CA CYS A 439 -23.48 3.52 -7.36
C CYS A 439 -22.08 4.07 -7.08
N LEU A 440 -21.60 3.98 -5.83
CA LEU A 440 -20.27 4.41 -5.43
C LEU A 440 -19.18 3.68 -6.23
N TYR A 441 -19.25 2.35 -6.32
CA TYR A 441 -18.25 1.58 -7.07
C TYR A 441 -18.32 1.84 -8.58
N CYS A 442 -19.52 2.02 -9.16
CA CYS A 442 -19.64 2.45 -10.56
C CYS A 442 -19.03 3.84 -10.78
N TYR A 443 -19.29 4.80 -9.89
CA TYR A 443 -18.67 6.13 -9.96
C TYR A 443 -17.15 6.04 -9.84
N MET A 444 -16.64 5.28 -8.86
CA MET A 444 -15.21 5.06 -8.68
C MET A 444 -14.55 4.52 -9.97
N LEU A 445 -15.19 3.58 -10.67
CA LEU A 445 -14.66 3.05 -11.93
C LEU A 445 -14.62 4.09 -13.04
N PHE A 446 -15.63 4.93 -13.15
CA PHE A 446 -15.75 5.94 -14.20
C PHE A 446 -14.96 7.23 -13.92
N HIS A 447 -14.71 7.53 -12.64
CA HIS A 447 -13.78 8.60 -12.29
C HIS A 447 -12.38 8.23 -12.76
N PRO A 448 -11.62 9.12 -13.44
CA PRO A 448 -10.24 8.81 -13.82
C PRO A 448 -9.38 8.43 -12.63
N GLY A 449 -8.28 7.72 -12.88
CA GLY A 449 -7.33 7.25 -11.86
C GLY A 449 -7.46 5.76 -11.55
N LYS A 450 -6.47 5.22 -10.86
CA LYS A 450 -6.40 3.80 -10.48
C LYS A 450 -7.25 3.54 -9.24
N LYS A 451 -7.50 2.28 -8.88
CA LYS A 451 -8.50 1.89 -7.88
C LYS A 451 -7.85 1.11 -6.74
N LEU A 452 -8.27 1.41 -5.52
CA LEU A 452 -7.88 0.66 -4.33
C LEU A 452 -9.10 0.44 -3.43
N SER A 453 -9.28 -0.79 -2.96
CA SER A 453 -10.32 -1.15 -2.00
C SER A 453 -9.76 -2.07 -0.93
N PHE A 454 -10.03 -1.75 0.34
CA PHE A 454 -9.61 -2.56 1.48
C PHE A 454 -10.49 -3.80 1.65
N MET A 455 -9.89 -4.89 2.14
CA MET A 455 -10.57 -6.14 2.46
C MET A 455 -11.80 -5.93 3.34
N GLY A 456 -12.89 -6.64 3.06
CA GLY A 456 -14.18 -6.52 3.76
C GLY A 456 -15.13 -5.51 3.10
N ASN A 457 -14.64 -4.50 2.38
CA ASN A 457 -15.51 -3.58 1.64
C ASN A 457 -16.38 -4.31 0.62
N GLU A 458 -15.83 -5.34 -0.04
CA GLU A 458 -16.52 -6.18 -1.02
C GLU A 458 -17.59 -7.10 -0.40
N LEU A 459 -17.53 -7.31 0.91
CA LEU A 459 -18.55 -8.03 1.68
C LEU A 459 -19.68 -7.11 2.16
N ALA A 460 -19.52 -5.79 1.97
CA ALA A 460 -20.44 -4.78 2.47
C ALA A 460 -20.65 -4.85 4.00
N GLU A 461 -19.55 -4.84 4.73
CA GLU A 461 -19.50 -4.95 6.19
C GLU A 461 -20.22 -3.81 6.90
N PHE A 462 -20.84 -4.12 8.05
CA PHE A 462 -21.36 -3.13 9.01
C PHE A 462 -20.46 -2.94 10.23
N MET A 463 -19.56 -3.90 10.49
CA MET A 463 -18.60 -3.81 11.59
C MET A 463 -17.28 -3.27 11.06
N GLU A 464 -16.76 -2.23 11.74
CA GLU A 464 -15.42 -1.72 11.44
C GLU A 464 -14.37 -2.83 11.51
N TRP A 465 -13.35 -2.72 10.68
CA TRP A 465 -12.23 -3.66 10.71
C TRP A 465 -11.47 -3.60 12.04
N SER A 466 -10.93 -4.75 12.44
CA SER A 466 -9.99 -4.91 13.55
C SER A 466 -9.01 -6.03 13.21
N GLU A 467 -7.76 -5.87 13.61
CA GLU A 467 -6.71 -6.87 13.47
C GLU A 467 -7.00 -8.16 14.27
N GLU A 468 -7.89 -8.09 15.24
CA GLU A 468 -8.25 -9.21 16.11
C GLU A 468 -9.25 -10.19 15.50
N ARG A 469 -9.88 -9.82 14.36
CA ARG A 469 -10.90 -10.64 13.70
C ARG A 469 -10.80 -10.59 12.18
N GLN A 470 -11.17 -11.68 11.54
CA GLN A 470 -11.33 -11.71 10.09
C GLN A 470 -12.60 -10.96 9.65
N PRO A 471 -12.69 -10.50 8.38
CA PRO A 471 -13.93 -10.01 7.77
C PRO A 471 -15.07 -11.02 7.91
N GLY A 472 -16.31 -10.53 7.90
CA GLY A 472 -17.51 -11.34 8.06
C GLY A 472 -17.83 -12.22 6.84
N TRP A 473 -16.99 -13.20 6.53
CA TRP A 473 -17.17 -14.10 5.39
C TRP A 473 -18.54 -14.77 5.33
N ASN A 474 -19.18 -15.00 6.49
CA ASN A 474 -20.54 -15.52 6.60
C ASN A 474 -21.61 -14.53 6.09
N LEU A 475 -21.29 -13.26 5.86
CA LEU A 475 -22.21 -12.31 5.20
C LEU A 475 -22.59 -12.78 3.79
N LEU A 476 -21.73 -13.53 3.14
CA LEU A 476 -22.03 -14.12 1.82
C LEU A 476 -23.16 -15.17 1.86
N ASP A 477 -23.57 -15.64 3.01
CA ASP A 477 -24.77 -16.47 3.17
C ASP A 477 -26.07 -15.67 2.99
N TYR A 478 -26.03 -14.36 3.19
CA TYR A 478 -27.17 -13.47 3.03
C TYR A 478 -27.30 -12.99 1.58
N PRO A 479 -28.50 -13.07 0.97
CA PRO A 479 -28.69 -12.79 -0.46
C PRO A 479 -28.27 -11.38 -0.90
N VAL A 480 -28.42 -10.35 -0.07
CA VAL A 480 -28.09 -8.97 -0.44
C VAL A 480 -26.59 -8.76 -0.51
N HIS A 481 -25.83 -9.28 0.46
CA HIS A 481 -24.36 -9.24 0.48
C HIS A 481 -23.77 -10.05 -0.68
N ARG A 482 -24.26 -11.27 -0.89
CA ARG A 482 -23.85 -12.10 -2.03
C ARG A 482 -24.14 -11.42 -3.37
N SER A 483 -25.29 -10.77 -3.50
CA SER A 483 -25.64 -10.00 -4.70
C SER A 483 -24.71 -8.83 -4.95
N PHE A 484 -24.30 -8.11 -3.90
CA PHE A 484 -23.34 -7.03 -4.01
C PHE A 484 -21.94 -7.55 -4.37
N HIS A 485 -21.48 -8.60 -3.71
CA HIS A 485 -20.20 -9.25 -4.00
C HIS A 485 -20.10 -9.72 -5.46
N THR A 486 -21.14 -10.38 -5.97
CA THR A 486 -21.22 -10.79 -7.38
C THR A 486 -21.27 -9.59 -8.32
N PHE A 487 -21.97 -8.52 -7.94
CA PHE A 487 -22.00 -7.27 -8.71
C PHE A 487 -20.61 -6.66 -8.83
N LEU A 488 -19.88 -6.56 -7.72
CA LEU A 488 -18.51 -6.00 -7.71
C LEU A 488 -17.54 -6.85 -8.53
N GLN A 489 -17.66 -8.19 -8.47
CA GLN A 489 -16.87 -9.09 -9.33
C GLN A 489 -17.09 -8.79 -10.82
N ARG A 490 -18.36 -8.62 -11.24
CA ARG A 490 -18.71 -8.25 -12.64
C ARG A 490 -18.17 -6.86 -13.00
N LEU A 491 -18.23 -5.92 -12.07
CA LEU A 491 -17.77 -4.57 -12.26
C LEU A 491 -16.23 -4.52 -12.41
N ASN A 492 -15.49 -5.26 -11.59
CA ASN A 492 -14.04 -5.39 -11.71
C ASN A 492 -13.61 -6.06 -13.02
N ALA A 493 -14.35 -7.09 -13.46
CA ALA A 493 -14.12 -7.72 -14.76
C ALA A 493 -14.34 -6.73 -15.92
N LEU A 494 -15.36 -5.89 -15.84
CA LEU A 494 -15.60 -4.80 -16.79
C LEU A 494 -14.42 -3.81 -16.79
N TYR A 495 -13.94 -3.39 -15.62
CA TYR A 495 -12.78 -2.52 -15.50
C TYR A 495 -11.56 -3.11 -16.20
N CYS A 496 -11.20 -4.36 -15.92
CA CYS A 496 -10.02 -5.00 -16.50
C CYS A 496 -10.09 -5.15 -18.03
N THR A 497 -11.30 -5.30 -18.59
CA THR A 497 -11.50 -5.59 -20.02
C THR A 497 -11.82 -4.37 -20.89
N CYS A 498 -12.12 -3.21 -20.28
CA CYS A 498 -12.52 -2.00 -21.01
C CYS A 498 -11.44 -0.91 -20.93
N PRO A 499 -10.58 -0.75 -21.97
CA PRO A 499 -9.52 0.26 -22.00
C PRO A 499 -10.00 1.68 -21.74
N ALA A 500 -11.21 2.04 -22.12
CA ALA A 500 -11.80 3.34 -21.84
C ALA A 500 -11.83 3.72 -20.35
N LEU A 501 -11.73 2.76 -19.43
CA LEU A 501 -11.77 3.00 -17.99
C LEU A 501 -10.37 3.19 -17.35
N TRP A 502 -9.28 2.95 -18.08
CA TRP A 502 -7.93 2.98 -17.51
C TRP A 502 -6.80 3.39 -18.44
N GLU A 503 -6.96 3.30 -19.79
CA GLU A 503 -5.85 3.53 -20.73
C GLU A 503 -5.37 4.99 -20.73
N GLN A 504 -6.32 5.93 -20.62
CA GLN A 504 -6.07 7.36 -20.72
C GLN A 504 -6.53 8.11 -19.44
N ASP A 505 -6.26 7.54 -18.29
CA ASP A 505 -6.70 8.10 -17.01
C ASP A 505 -6.17 9.51 -16.73
N PHE A 506 -4.97 9.82 -17.23
CA PHE A 506 -4.27 11.07 -16.91
C PHE A 506 -4.30 12.11 -18.04
N ASP A 507 -5.14 11.88 -19.06
CA ASP A 507 -5.41 12.84 -20.12
C ASP A 507 -6.87 13.31 -20.09
N SER A 508 -7.05 14.60 -19.84
CA SER A 508 -8.39 15.21 -19.68
C SER A 508 -9.28 15.13 -20.92
N SER A 509 -8.71 14.90 -22.10
CA SER A 509 -9.47 14.79 -23.36
C SER A 509 -10.30 13.49 -23.45
N TYR A 510 -10.04 12.50 -22.59
CA TYR A 510 -10.71 11.19 -22.57
C TYR A 510 -11.78 11.05 -21.49
N PHE A 511 -12.03 12.12 -20.72
CA PHE A 511 -13.09 12.20 -19.72
C PHE A 511 -14.00 13.39 -20.01
N GLN A 512 -15.31 13.21 -19.88
CA GLN A 512 -16.27 14.31 -20.00
C GLN A 512 -17.47 14.10 -19.08
N TRP A 513 -17.87 15.17 -18.39
CA TRP A 513 -19.21 15.27 -17.81
C TRP A 513 -20.19 15.56 -18.93
N LEU A 514 -21.12 14.66 -19.21
CA LEU A 514 -22.22 14.87 -20.16
C LEU A 514 -23.42 15.55 -19.49
N ASP A 515 -23.67 15.22 -18.23
CA ASP A 515 -24.66 15.90 -17.38
C ASP A 515 -24.10 16.06 -15.97
N MET A 516 -24.24 17.25 -15.43
CA MET A 516 -23.88 17.61 -14.06
C MET A 516 -25.11 18.04 -13.27
N GLY A 517 -26.21 17.29 -13.36
CA GLY A 517 -27.45 17.58 -12.66
C GLY A 517 -28.30 18.66 -13.33
N SER A 518 -28.41 18.64 -14.65
CA SER A 518 -29.24 19.58 -15.42
C SER A 518 -30.71 19.18 -15.42
N VAL A 519 -31.01 17.86 -15.44
CA VAL A 519 -32.38 17.32 -15.39
C VAL A 519 -32.87 17.26 -13.93
N PHE A 520 -32.07 16.62 -13.07
CA PHE A 520 -32.23 16.64 -11.60
C PHE A 520 -30.86 16.87 -10.97
N PRO A 521 -30.75 17.65 -9.89
CA PRO A 521 -29.46 18.03 -9.29
C PRO A 521 -28.57 16.87 -8.86
N GLU A 522 -29.12 15.71 -8.60
CA GLU A 522 -28.43 14.50 -8.15
C GLU A 522 -28.25 13.43 -9.25
N ILE A 523 -28.60 13.76 -10.53
CA ILE A 523 -28.36 12.88 -11.68
C ILE A 523 -27.14 13.38 -12.45
N PHE A 524 -26.23 12.46 -12.74
CA PHE A 524 -24.97 12.74 -13.44
C PHE A 524 -24.80 11.79 -14.61
N ALA A 525 -24.14 12.27 -15.68
CA ALA A 525 -23.71 11.43 -16.77
C ALA A 525 -22.22 11.68 -17.08
N ILE A 526 -21.46 10.59 -17.19
CA ILE A 526 -20.01 10.61 -17.40
C ILE A 526 -19.68 9.82 -18.65
N GLN A 527 -18.84 10.38 -19.51
CA GLN A 527 -18.26 9.69 -20.66
C GLN A 527 -16.80 9.35 -20.39
N ARG A 528 -16.40 8.14 -20.75
CA ARG A 528 -15.00 7.69 -20.86
C ARG A 528 -14.73 7.18 -22.25
N ARG A 529 -13.51 7.44 -22.76
CA ARG A 529 -13.06 6.96 -24.07
C ARG A 529 -11.66 6.38 -23.96
N ASP A 530 -11.32 5.46 -24.88
CA ASP A 530 -9.96 4.99 -25.07
C ASP A 530 -9.32 5.59 -26.33
N GLY A 531 -8.04 5.27 -26.56
CA GLY A 531 -7.30 5.72 -27.74
C GLY A 531 -7.81 5.16 -29.08
N SER A 532 -8.60 4.08 -29.07
CA SER A 532 -9.23 3.49 -30.26
C SER A 532 -10.59 4.12 -30.61
N GLY A 533 -11.13 4.95 -29.72
CA GLY A 533 -12.45 5.56 -29.86
C GLY A 533 -13.59 4.73 -29.26
N GLN A 534 -13.30 3.65 -28.53
CA GLN A 534 -14.32 2.97 -27.72
C GLN A 534 -14.86 3.92 -26.66
N GLU A 535 -16.16 3.98 -26.52
CA GLU A 535 -16.84 4.92 -25.64
C GLU A 535 -17.75 4.18 -24.66
N LEU A 536 -17.64 4.57 -23.39
CA LEU A 536 -18.54 4.16 -22.29
C LEU A 536 -19.21 5.38 -21.69
N VAL A 537 -20.47 5.26 -21.34
CA VAL A 537 -21.23 6.29 -20.61
C VAL A 537 -21.82 5.68 -19.33
N LEU A 538 -21.59 6.34 -18.21
CA LEU A 538 -22.26 6.07 -16.93
C LEU A 538 -23.40 7.07 -16.76
N LEU A 539 -24.62 6.59 -16.58
CA LEU A 539 -25.76 7.36 -16.08
C LEU A 539 -25.91 7.03 -14.58
N LEU A 540 -25.93 8.03 -13.73
CA LEU A 540 -25.88 7.87 -12.27
C LEU A 540 -26.97 8.71 -11.61
N ASN A 541 -27.94 8.06 -10.96
CA ASN A 541 -28.96 8.70 -10.15
C ASN A 541 -28.66 8.49 -8.66
N LEU A 542 -28.21 9.52 -7.97
CA LEU A 542 -27.91 9.50 -6.55
C LEU A 542 -29.06 10.07 -5.67
N SER A 543 -30.21 10.37 -6.28
CA SER A 543 -31.43 10.71 -5.53
C SER A 543 -32.22 9.45 -5.15
N ASP A 544 -33.13 9.57 -4.19
CA ASP A 544 -34.10 8.55 -3.83
C ASP A 544 -35.36 8.55 -4.72
N ARG A 545 -35.36 9.31 -5.82
CA ARG A 545 -36.47 9.50 -6.73
C ARG A 545 -36.21 8.87 -8.09
N ASP A 546 -37.23 8.25 -8.65
CA ASP A 546 -37.17 7.72 -10.01
C ASP A 546 -37.19 8.85 -11.04
N CYS A 547 -36.42 8.68 -12.11
CA CYS A 547 -36.48 9.51 -13.32
C CYS A 547 -36.96 8.61 -14.48
N PRO A 548 -38.28 8.51 -14.74
CA PRO A 548 -38.80 7.54 -15.71
C PRO A 548 -38.49 7.89 -17.16
N ASN A 549 -38.12 9.14 -17.47
CA ASN A 549 -37.86 9.63 -18.82
C ASN A 549 -36.57 10.50 -18.83
N TYR A 550 -35.42 9.91 -18.46
CA TYR A 550 -34.15 10.60 -18.61
C TYR A 550 -33.82 10.80 -20.10
N PRO A 551 -33.59 12.04 -20.58
CA PRO A 551 -33.46 12.33 -22.03
C PRO A 551 -32.07 11.96 -22.54
N LEU A 552 -31.95 10.82 -23.22
CA LEU A 552 -30.68 10.35 -23.79
C LEU A 552 -30.18 11.24 -24.91
N SER A 553 -31.06 11.61 -25.84
CA SER A 553 -30.69 12.44 -27.01
C SER A 553 -30.14 13.81 -26.67
N ALA A 554 -30.44 14.33 -25.44
CA ALA A 554 -29.92 15.62 -24.98
C ALA A 554 -28.48 15.52 -24.41
N HIS A 555 -28.05 14.33 -23.99
CA HIS A 555 -26.82 14.14 -23.23
C HIS A 555 -25.83 13.18 -23.90
N LEU A 556 -26.30 12.23 -24.71
CA LEU A 556 -25.39 11.32 -25.41
C LEU A 556 -24.72 12.01 -26.61
N PRO A 557 -23.40 11.76 -26.85
CA PRO A 557 -22.67 12.31 -28.00
C PRO A 557 -23.14 11.78 -29.36
N ALA A 558 -23.86 10.64 -29.39
CA ALA A 558 -24.44 10.04 -30.59
C ALA A 558 -25.90 9.67 -30.35
N THR A 559 -26.60 9.23 -31.40
CA THR A 559 -27.99 8.77 -31.29
C THR A 559 -28.10 7.61 -30.30
N PRO A 560 -29.19 7.51 -29.52
CA PRO A 560 -29.38 6.42 -28.56
C PRO A 560 -29.23 5.03 -29.17
N SER A 561 -29.66 4.83 -30.40
CA SER A 561 -29.51 3.57 -31.15
C SER A 561 -28.06 3.14 -31.41
N ALA A 562 -27.11 4.01 -31.22
CA ALA A 562 -25.68 3.68 -31.28
C ALA A 562 -25.14 3.12 -29.95
N TYR A 563 -25.96 3.00 -28.92
CA TYR A 563 -25.56 2.50 -27.60
C TYR A 563 -26.34 1.24 -27.24
N ARG A 564 -25.66 0.38 -26.49
CA ARG A 564 -26.27 -0.77 -25.79
C ARG A 564 -26.02 -0.70 -24.30
N LEU A 565 -26.90 -1.29 -23.51
CA LEU A 565 -26.75 -1.39 -22.07
C LEU A 565 -25.77 -2.52 -21.73
N LEU A 566 -24.70 -2.20 -20.98
CA LEU A 566 -23.72 -3.16 -20.49
C LEU A 566 -24.03 -3.65 -19.07
N LEU A 567 -24.47 -2.73 -18.21
CA LEU A 567 -24.71 -3.01 -16.82
C LEU A 567 -25.81 -2.12 -16.28
N ASP A 568 -26.71 -2.74 -15.50
CA ASP A 568 -27.71 -2.09 -14.65
C ASP A 568 -27.43 -2.50 -13.19
N SER A 569 -27.23 -1.51 -12.32
CA SER A 569 -26.89 -1.74 -10.90
C SER A 569 -28.02 -2.41 -10.11
N GLN A 570 -29.26 -2.34 -10.58
CA GLN A 570 -30.41 -2.96 -9.94
C GLN A 570 -30.73 -4.35 -10.52
N SER A 571 -30.26 -4.66 -11.71
CA SER A 571 -30.53 -5.94 -12.35
C SER A 571 -29.70 -7.07 -11.74
N LYS A 572 -30.38 -8.17 -11.39
CA LYS A 572 -29.74 -9.43 -10.94
C LYS A 572 -29.32 -10.33 -12.11
N GLN A 573 -29.79 -10.05 -13.32
CA GLN A 573 -29.53 -10.83 -14.52
C GLN A 573 -28.56 -10.12 -15.45
N GLU A 574 -27.98 -10.85 -16.40
CA GLU A 574 -27.31 -10.23 -17.53
C GLU A 574 -28.29 -9.34 -18.29
N VAL A 575 -27.83 -8.17 -18.66
CA VAL A 575 -28.65 -7.19 -19.37
C VAL A 575 -28.76 -7.60 -20.84
N ASP A 576 -29.91 -7.37 -21.43
CA ASP A 576 -30.11 -7.54 -22.86
C ASP A 576 -29.18 -6.59 -23.62
N LYS A 577 -28.38 -7.14 -24.54
CA LYS A 577 -27.34 -6.41 -25.27
C LYS A 577 -27.89 -5.74 -26.54
N GLU A 578 -29.21 -5.64 -26.72
CA GLU A 578 -29.78 -4.95 -27.88
C GLU A 578 -29.54 -3.43 -27.83
N PRO A 579 -29.43 -2.76 -28.99
CA PRO A 579 -29.34 -1.32 -29.07
C PRO A 579 -30.53 -0.62 -28.41
N LEU A 580 -30.26 0.55 -27.83
CA LEU A 580 -31.32 1.35 -27.21
C LEU A 580 -32.34 1.82 -28.28
N SER A 581 -33.62 1.60 -28.04
CA SER A 581 -34.69 1.88 -29.01
C SER A 581 -35.44 3.18 -28.76
N SER A 582 -35.11 3.91 -27.68
CA SER A 582 -35.83 5.10 -27.23
C SER A 582 -34.89 6.30 -27.01
N ASP A 583 -35.40 7.52 -27.24
CA ASP A 583 -34.73 8.78 -26.91
C ASP A 583 -34.67 9.09 -25.43
N SER A 584 -35.31 8.29 -24.59
CA SER A 584 -35.28 8.39 -23.13
C SER A 584 -35.17 7.01 -22.49
N ILE A 585 -34.66 6.98 -21.27
CA ILE A 585 -34.51 5.76 -20.47
C ILE A 585 -35.05 5.98 -19.05
N SER A 586 -35.61 4.92 -18.45
CA SER A 586 -35.96 4.94 -17.04
C SER A 586 -34.68 4.79 -16.19
N LEU A 587 -34.45 5.73 -15.27
CA LEU A 587 -33.34 5.72 -14.35
C LEU A 587 -33.89 5.76 -12.91
N PRO A 588 -34.07 4.60 -12.27
CA PRO A 588 -34.61 4.52 -10.91
C PRO A 588 -33.76 5.27 -9.89
N GLY A 589 -34.34 5.62 -8.76
CA GLY A 589 -33.61 6.22 -7.65
C GLY A 589 -32.51 5.31 -7.15
N LEU A 590 -31.37 5.86 -6.76
CA LEU A 590 -30.19 5.14 -6.27
C LEU A 590 -29.76 4.01 -7.23
N SER A 591 -29.65 4.34 -8.52
CA SER A 591 -29.23 3.40 -9.56
C SER A 591 -28.21 3.99 -10.52
N CYS A 592 -27.56 3.11 -11.24
CA CYS A 592 -26.70 3.50 -12.35
C CYS A 592 -26.79 2.50 -13.51
N LEU A 593 -26.63 3.04 -14.72
CA LEU A 593 -26.59 2.30 -15.97
C LEU A 593 -25.27 2.58 -16.67
N ILE A 594 -24.61 1.54 -17.16
CA ILE A 594 -23.41 1.66 -18.00
C ILE A 594 -23.79 1.34 -19.43
N LEU A 595 -23.58 2.30 -20.33
CA LEU A 595 -23.83 2.19 -21.75
C LEU A 595 -22.50 2.08 -22.49
N GLN A 596 -22.47 1.28 -23.55
CA GLN A 596 -21.35 1.17 -24.49
C GLN A 596 -21.80 1.60 -25.86
N ARG A 597 -21.02 2.46 -26.51
CA ARG A 597 -21.21 2.79 -27.90
C ARG A 597 -20.80 1.61 -28.79
N GLU A 598 -21.66 1.23 -29.72
CA GLU A 598 -21.32 0.24 -30.73
C GLU A 598 -20.42 0.87 -31.78
N ASN A 599 -19.35 0.18 -32.14
CA ASN A 599 -18.52 0.58 -33.26
C ASN A 599 -19.30 0.35 -34.56
N SER A 600 -19.54 1.41 -35.33
CA SER A 600 -20.20 1.37 -36.63
C SER A 600 -19.35 0.64 -37.67
#